data_8f7a78dd37793d76668f0c3c06772d61
#
_entry.id   8f7a78dd37793d76668f0c3c06772d61
#
_cell.length_a   1.000
_cell.length_b   1.000
_cell.length_c   1.000
_cell.angle_alpha   90.00
_cell.angle_beta   90.00
_cell.angle_gamma   90.00
#
_symmetry.space_group_name_H-M   'P 1'
#
loop_
_entity.id
_entity.type
_entity.pdbx_description
1 polymer ?
#
loop_
_entity_poly.entity_id
_entity_poly.type
_entity_poly.pdbx_seq_one_letter_code
_entity_poly.pdbx_strand_id
1 'polypeptide(L)'
;MRPIAHAALSLTLLLSCAVPAQPRPEAEVPAGNAFHLEPGRSAVGFRLLEGQDRSRAVTGGASATAHPRPVRTYVWYPARGTPRAMRFARYAELADGDIWPAEISGSLRGALTYSHRPLARALGPAGYEALLQRPVLAAENADPLKGPFPLIVLGQGWSIEPAISLAALAEYLAGRGFVVVATPLVGTNSPIARVEAMDLETEVRDLEFAIVRARELPFVSPDKLGVIGPDMGGMAGLVLTMRNRDVDAFVGMPAGILFEHPSGLPRSAPGYDPLALRVPWLQIMPVGATTPPPGSSTPSLFETAAYSERYLLLTPAMAHTDITIDGLIEGRSRIVGVPQSTPTGSEGQKAFMPYVLEFLTAFLGPDAGSRAKALAFLSRAPEDAGWKMTLEHRPAAPASMTYEQFVEAVVAGRASEAIARLRSEAAVEPNHVMLSQESLQRLSLMLLFTWGHPKEAIPVIELMMERYPQPGPPRLLAEAHAASSDVAGAIDLYSKYLEQNPDDANVRSRLEELRKR
;
A
#
# COMPACT_ATOMS: atom_id res chain seq x y z
N MET A 1 -28.42 31.98 5.98
CA MET A 1 -28.73 30.61 5.52
C MET A 1 -28.67 30.60 4.01
N ARG A 2 -27.63 30.08 3.42
CA ARG A 2 -27.46 29.84 1.98
C ARG A 2 -27.44 28.34 1.77
N PRO A 3 -28.16 27.77 0.82
CA PRO A 3 -28.17 26.34 0.58
C PRO A 3 -26.88 25.88 -0.09
N ILE A 4 -26.32 24.81 0.43
CA ILE A 4 -25.17 24.09 -0.14
C ILE A 4 -25.69 23.32 -1.35
N ALA A 5 -25.26 23.72 -2.53
CA ALA A 5 -25.54 22.99 -3.77
C ALA A 5 -24.72 21.68 -3.79
N HIS A 6 -25.41 20.56 -3.76
CA HIS A 6 -24.85 19.25 -4.04
C HIS A 6 -24.56 19.19 -5.55
N ALA A 7 -23.28 19.23 -5.90
CA ALA A 7 -22.85 18.92 -7.26
C ALA A 7 -22.92 17.40 -7.45
N ALA A 8 -24.05 16.94 -7.99
CA ALA A 8 -24.17 15.61 -8.53
C ALA A 8 -23.31 15.54 -9.80
N LEU A 9 -22.23 14.77 -9.74
CA LEU A 9 -21.42 14.44 -10.92
C LEU A 9 -22.26 13.48 -11.80
N SER A 10 -23.00 14.05 -12.74
CA SER A 10 -23.77 13.30 -13.73
C SER A 10 -22.79 12.57 -14.65
N LEU A 11 -22.73 11.26 -14.51
CA LEU A 11 -22.11 10.35 -15.47
C LEU A 11 -22.96 10.40 -16.76
N THR A 12 -22.60 11.24 -17.70
CA THR A 12 -23.27 11.34 -18.99
C THR A 12 -22.93 10.08 -19.80
N LEU A 13 -23.80 9.08 -19.76
CA LEU A 13 -23.80 7.98 -20.71
C LEU A 13 -24.07 8.56 -22.11
N LEU A 14 -23.03 8.72 -22.92
CA LEU A 14 -23.16 8.91 -24.35
C LEU A 14 -23.65 7.60 -24.95
N LEU A 15 -24.94 7.53 -25.26
CA LEU A 15 -25.49 6.54 -26.16
C LEU A 15 -24.91 6.81 -27.56
N SER A 16 -23.82 6.11 -27.92
CA SER A 16 -23.37 6.07 -29.30
C SER A 16 -24.06 4.92 -30.02
N CYS A 17 -24.60 5.24 -31.18
CA CYS A 17 -25.30 4.36 -32.10
C CYS A 17 -24.55 3.05 -32.33
N ALA A 18 -25.21 1.92 -32.08
CA ALA A 18 -24.71 0.59 -32.37
C ALA A 18 -24.47 0.43 -33.87
N VAL A 19 -23.21 0.40 -34.25
CA VAL A 19 -22.80 -0.17 -35.54
C VAL A 19 -22.92 -1.69 -35.40
N PRO A 20 -23.62 -2.40 -36.28
CA PRO A 20 -23.72 -3.85 -36.19
C PRO A 20 -22.35 -4.48 -36.31
N ALA A 21 -21.94 -5.21 -35.25
CA ALA A 21 -20.70 -5.95 -35.24
C ALA A 21 -20.75 -7.06 -36.30
N GLN A 22 -19.79 -7.07 -37.21
CA GLN A 22 -19.61 -8.19 -38.13
C GLN A 22 -19.28 -9.47 -37.32
N PRO A 23 -19.85 -10.64 -37.70
CA PRO A 23 -19.48 -11.89 -37.04
C PRO A 23 -17.97 -12.15 -37.25
N ARG A 24 -17.26 -12.35 -36.14
CA ARG A 24 -15.87 -12.74 -36.17
C ARG A 24 -15.72 -14.22 -36.54
N PRO A 25 -14.64 -14.58 -37.24
CA PRO A 25 -14.26 -15.99 -37.29
C PRO A 25 -14.06 -16.51 -35.85
N GLU A 26 -14.55 -17.72 -35.58
CA GLU A 26 -14.34 -18.41 -34.32
C GLU A 26 -12.83 -18.41 -34.02
N ALA A 27 -12.45 -17.77 -32.91
CA ALA A 27 -11.07 -17.75 -32.51
C ALA A 27 -10.67 -19.17 -32.13
N GLU A 28 -9.73 -19.77 -32.86
CA GLU A 28 -9.09 -21.01 -32.44
C GLU A 28 -8.52 -20.81 -31.04
N VAL A 29 -9.01 -21.64 -30.12
CA VAL A 29 -8.59 -21.60 -28.71
C VAL A 29 -7.19 -22.21 -28.65
N PRO A 30 -6.09 -21.43 -28.41
CA PRO A 30 -4.73 -21.97 -28.44
C PRO A 30 -4.55 -23.11 -27.41
N ALA A 31 -3.70 -24.09 -27.68
CA ALA A 31 -3.36 -25.16 -26.73
C ALA A 31 -2.69 -24.57 -25.47
N GLY A 32 -2.94 -25.16 -24.30
CA GLY A 32 -2.33 -24.74 -23.03
C GLY A 32 -3.35 -24.50 -21.91
N ASN A 33 -2.88 -24.00 -20.76
CA ASN A 33 -3.75 -23.63 -19.65
C ASN A 33 -4.48 -22.30 -19.95
N ALA A 34 -5.56 -22.03 -19.17
CA ALA A 34 -6.43 -20.89 -19.39
C ALA A 34 -5.71 -19.52 -19.33
N PHE A 35 -4.61 -19.46 -18.61
CA PHE A 35 -3.85 -18.21 -18.41
C PHE A 35 -2.55 -18.15 -19.22
N HIS A 36 -2.27 -19.15 -20.05
CA HIS A 36 -1.02 -19.24 -20.83
C HIS A 36 0.26 -19.08 -19.99
N LEU A 37 0.23 -19.56 -18.75
CA LEU A 37 1.34 -19.50 -17.83
C LEU A 37 2.28 -20.69 -17.98
N GLU A 38 3.59 -20.43 -17.92
CA GLU A 38 4.58 -21.47 -17.75
C GLU A 38 4.56 -21.99 -16.30
N PRO A 39 4.57 -23.32 -16.09
CA PRO A 39 4.65 -23.89 -14.76
C PRO A 39 5.86 -23.37 -13.97
N GLY A 40 5.70 -23.23 -12.68
CA GLY A 40 6.78 -22.88 -11.76
C GLY A 40 7.63 -24.10 -11.35
N ARG A 41 8.42 -23.93 -10.28
CA ARG A 41 9.26 -24.99 -9.71
C ARG A 41 8.45 -26.06 -8.97
N SER A 42 7.24 -25.74 -8.55
CA SER A 42 6.30 -26.61 -7.85
C SER A 42 4.94 -26.59 -8.54
N ALA A 43 4.17 -27.64 -8.34
CA ALA A 43 2.74 -27.61 -8.64
C ALA A 43 2.05 -26.55 -7.78
N VAL A 44 0.88 -26.12 -8.20
CA VAL A 44 0.06 -25.16 -7.48
C VAL A 44 -1.13 -25.87 -6.82
N GLY A 45 -1.22 -25.78 -5.50
CA GLY A 45 -2.40 -26.20 -4.75
C GLY A 45 -3.37 -25.03 -4.60
N PHE A 46 -4.64 -25.35 -4.42
CA PHE A 46 -5.70 -24.37 -4.22
C PHE A 46 -6.64 -24.81 -3.10
N ARG A 47 -7.05 -23.87 -2.25
CA ARG A 47 -8.09 -24.10 -1.20
C ARG A 47 -8.98 -22.88 -1.07
N LEU A 48 -10.23 -23.12 -0.71
CA LEU A 48 -11.15 -22.12 -0.22
C LEU A 48 -11.29 -22.26 1.30
N LEU A 49 -11.07 -21.19 2.05
CA LEU A 49 -11.36 -21.09 3.47
C LEU A 49 -12.59 -20.20 3.66
N GLU A 50 -13.65 -20.77 4.19
CA GLU A 50 -14.82 -19.99 4.58
C GLU A 50 -14.68 -19.57 6.04
N GLY A 51 -14.99 -18.30 6.33
CA GLY A 51 -14.88 -17.73 7.66
C GLY A 51 -15.97 -16.71 7.94
N GLN A 52 -16.09 -16.36 9.20
CA GLN A 52 -17.01 -15.32 9.67
C GLN A 52 -16.23 -14.39 10.60
N ASP A 53 -16.12 -13.12 10.22
CA ASP A 53 -15.55 -12.10 11.09
C ASP A 53 -16.61 -11.67 12.13
N ARG A 54 -16.46 -12.18 13.33
CA ARG A 54 -17.36 -11.88 14.46
C ARG A 54 -17.16 -10.49 15.05
N SER A 55 -16.10 -9.79 14.68
CA SER A 55 -15.84 -8.41 15.13
C SER A 55 -16.68 -7.39 14.36
N ARG A 56 -17.27 -7.80 13.23
CA ARG A 56 -18.09 -6.95 12.36
C ARG A 56 -19.47 -7.57 12.14
N ALA A 57 -20.49 -6.82 12.49
CA ALA A 57 -21.86 -7.19 12.16
C ALA A 57 -22.26 -6.55 10.83
N VAL A 58 -22.91 -7.34 10.00
CA VAL A 58 -23.48 -6.88 8.73
C VAL A 58 -24.98 -7.05 8.76
N THR A 59 -25.66 -6.05 8.24
CA THR A 59 -27.10 -6.08 8.00
C THR A 59 -27.30 -6.06 6.50
N GLY A 60 -27.87 -7.09 5.93
CA GLY A 60 -28.05 -7.14 4.48
C GLY A 60 -29.32 -7.91 4.11
N GLY A 61 -29.94 -7.50 3.00
CA GLY A 61 -31.12 -8.13 2.43
C GLY A 61 -32.38 -7.90 3.23
N ALA A 62 -33.30 -8.86 3.14
CA ALA A 62 -34.60 -8.85 3.83
C ALA A 62 -34.50 -9.19 5.33
N SER A 63 -33.34 -9.67 5.78
CA SER A 63 -33.14 -10.01 7.18
C SER A 63 -32.82 -8.77 8.00
N ALA A 64 -33.71 -8.43 8.94
CA ALA A 64 -33.45 -7.36 9.91
C ALA A 64 -32.40 -7.77 10.97
N THR A 65 -31.89 -9.00 10.93
CA THR A 65 -31.01 -9.56 11.97
C THR A 65 -29.55 -9.39 11.54
N ALA A 66 -28.79 -8.67 12.34
CA ALA A 66 -27.34 -8.55 12.14
C ALA A 66 -26.67 -9.92 12.34
N HIS A 67 -25.74 -10.27 11.46
CA HIS A 67 -24.93 -11.49 11.56
C HIS A 67 -23.45 -11.16 11.34
N PRO A 68 -22.52 -12.04 11.78
CA PRO A 68 -21.11 -11.85 11.52
C PRO A 68 -20.81 -11.73 10.02
N ARG A 69 -19.84 -10.86 9.64
CA ARG A 69 -19.49 -10.69 8.24
C ARG A 69 -18.85 -11.98 7.70
N PRO A 70 -19.43 -12.59 6.65
CA PRO A 70 -18.79 -13.71 5.97
C PRO A 70 -17.58 -13.22 5.18
N VAL A 71 -16.46 -13.93 5.28
CA VAL A 71 -15.26 -13.65 4.52
C VAL A 71 -14.74 -14.94 3.92
N ARG A 72 -14.69 -15.00 2.60
CA ARG A 72 -14.08 -16.09 1.85
C ARG A 72 -12.62 -15.76 1.60
N THR A 73 -11.72 -16.72 1.83
CA THR A 73 -10.30 -16.58 1.57
C THR A 73 -9.85 -17.66 0.59
N TYR A 74 -9.46 -17.25 -0.58
CA TYR A 74 -8.88 -18.10 -1.61
C TYR A 74 -7.40 -18.24 -1.31
N VAL A 75 -6.87 -19.47 -1.38
CA VAL A 75 -5.47 -19.76 -1.03
C VAL A 75 -4.82 -20.56 -2.13
N TRP A 76 -3.81 -20.00 -2.78
CA TRP A 76 -2.91 -20.69 -3.69
C TRP A 76 -1.58 -20.94 -2.98
N TYR A 77 -1.02 -22.14 -3.15
CA TYR A 77 0.19 -22.54 -2.42
C TYR A 77 1.05 -23.53 -3.19
N PRO A 78 2.35 -23.61 -2.89
CA PRO A 78 3.23 -24.65 -3.46
C PRO A 78 2.76 -26.04 -3.05
N ALA A 79 2.52 -26.91 -4.04
CA ALA A 79 2.03 -28.27 -3.83
C ALA A 79 3.03 -29.33 -4.32
N ARG A 80 2.85 -30.56 -3.83
CA ARG A 80 3.68 -31.72 -4.16
C ARG A 80 3.19 -32.44 -5.41
N GLY A 81 4.12 -33.09 -6.10
CA GLY A 81 3.81 -34.04 -7.17
C GLY A 81 3.21 -33.40 -8.41
N THR A 82 2.39 -34.13 -9.11
CA THR A 82 1.65 -33.72 -10.30
C THR A 82 0.14 -33.89 -10.07
N PRO A 83 -0.46 -33.05 -9.21
CA PRO A 83 -1.87 -33.18 -8.91
C PRO A 83 -2.71 -32.87 -10.16
N ARG A 84 -3.94 -33.40 -10.18
CA ARG A 84 -4.88 -33.12 -11.26
C ARG A 84 -5.28 -31.66 -11.25
N ALA A 85 -4.93 -30.92 -12.29
CA ALA A 85 -5.29 -29.52 -12.46
C ALA A 85 -6.81 -29.31 -12.47
N MET A 86 -7.27 -28.21 -11.85
CA MET A 86 -8.66 -27.76 -11.97
C MET A 86 -8.95 -27.30 -13.41
N ARG A 87 -10.24 -27.23 -13.74
CA ARG A 87 -10.71 -26.52 -14.92
C ARG A 87 -11.08 -25.08 -14.54
N PHE A 88 -11.03 -24.17 -15.50
CA PHE A 88 -11.45 -22.79 -15.30
C PHE A 88 -12.91 -22.68 -14.80
N ALA A 89 -13.76 -23.66 -15.19
CA ALA A 89 -15.13 -23.77 -14.68
C ALA A 89 -15.22 -23.67 -13.15
N ARG A 90 -14.24 -24.24 -12.44
CA ARG A 90 -14.23 -24.17 -10.97
C ARG A 90 -14.03 -22.74 -10.45
N TYR A 91 -13.18 -21.96 -11.10
CA TYR A 91 -13.02 -20.54 -10.77
C TYR A 91 -14.31 -19.74 -11.06
N ALA A 92 -14.96 -19.98 -12.19
CA ALA A 92 -16.22 -19.32 -12.53
C ALA A 92 -17.31 -19.64 -11.50
N GLU A 93 -17.44 -20.91 -11.10
CA GLU A 93 -18.37 -21.34 -10.05
C GLU A 93 -18.10 -20.66 -8.70
N LEU A 94 -16.83 -20.58 -8.29
CA LEU A 94 -16.45 -19.94 -7.04
C LEU A 94 -16.73 -18.43 -7.07
N ALA A 95 -16.48 -17.76 -8.20
CA ALA A 95 -16.79 -16.35 -8.38
C ALA A 95 -18.29 -16.05 -8.26
N ASP A 96 -19.15 -16.95 -8.75
CA ASP A 96 -20.60 -16.83 -8.57
C ASP A 96 -21.01 -16.96 -7.10
N GLY A 97 -20.24 -17.72 -6.32
CA GLY A 97 -20.40 -17.84 -4.87
C GLY A 97 -19.93 -16.63 -4.06
N ASP A 98 -19.17 -15.71 -4.66
CA ASP A 98 -18.67 -14.50 -4.00
C ASP A 98 -19.74 -13.39 -3.89
N ILE A 99 -20.90 -13.59 -4.54
CA ILE A 99 -22.00 -12.63 -4.51
C ILE A 99 -22.69 -12.68 -3.15
N TRP A 100 -22.49 -11.65 -2.36
CA TRP A 100 -23.01 -11.51 -1.02
C TRP A 100 -23.71 -10.13 -0.87
N PRO A 101 -24.76 -9.95 -0.04
CA PRO A 101 -25.43 -10.94 0.80
C PRO A 101 -26.30 -11.93 0.00
N ALA A 102 -26.57 -13.10 0.62
CA ALA A 102 -27.35 -14.15 -0.03
C ALA A 102 -28.77 -13.74 -0.44
N GLU A 103 -29.29 -12.69 0.23
CA GLU A 103 -30.67 -12.21 0.07
C GLU A 103 -30.84 -11.12 -1.01
N ILE A 104 -29.87 -10.92 -1.89
CA ILE A 104 -30.07 -10.05 -3.05
C ILE A 104 -31.11 -10.63 -4.00
N SER A 105 -31.82 -9.77 -4.75
CA SER A 105 -32.81 -10.22 -5.71
C SER A 105 -32.22 -11.19 -6.73
N GLY A 106 -33.01 -12.18 -7.16
CA GLY A 106 -32.57 -13.14 -8.17
C GLY A 106 -32.12 -12.49 -9.48
N SER A 107 -32.76 -11.40 -9.89
CA SER A 107 -32.35 -10.63 -11.08
C SER A 107 -30.97 -9.98 -10.90
N LEU A 108 -30.69 -9.37 -9.74
CA LEU A 108 -29.37 -8.79 -9.47
C LEU A 108 -28.31 -9.88 -9.37
N ARG A 109 -28.60 -10.99 -8.66
CA ARG A 109 -27.71 -12.15 -8.60
C ARG A 109 -27.37 -12.65 -10.00
N GLY A 110 -28.39 -12.86 -10.85
CA GLY A 110 -28.19 -13.27 -12.24
C GLY A 110 -27.31 -12.30 -13.04
N ALA A 111 -27.50 -10.98 -12.86
CA ALA A 111 -26.69 -9.98 -13.53
C ALA A 111 -25.21 -9.96 -13.08
N LEU A 112 -24.93 -10.38 -11.85
CA LEU A 112 -23.59 -10.42 -11.27
C LEU A 112 -22.87 -11.76 -11.50
N THR A 113 -23.55 -12.82 -11.96
CA THR A 113 -22.92 -14.12 -12.23
C THR A 113 -21.81 -14.02 -13.26
N TYR A 114 -20.80 -14.87 -13.13
CA TYR A 114 -19.61 -14.82 -13.97
C TYR A 114 -19.93 -15.01 -15.46
N SER A 115 -20.93 -15.82 -15.78
CA SER A 115 -21.42 -16.04 -17.14
C SER A 115 -21.99 -14.78 -17.83
N HIS A 116 -22.36 -13.76 -17.06
CA HIS A 116 -22.86 -12.47 -17.59
C HIS A 116 -21.80 -11.36 -17.62
N ARG A 117 -20.58 -11.66 -17.20
CA ARG A 117 -19.48 -10.70 -17.19
C ARG A 117 -19.01 -10.34 -18.61
N PRO A 118 -18.30 -9.21 -18.76
CA PRO A 118 -17.80 -8.77 -20.06
C PRO A 118 -17.00 -9.85 -20.80
N LEU A 119 -16.17 -10.60 -20.11
CA LEU A 119 -15.38 -11.70 -20.67
C LEU A 119 -16.27 -12.74 -21.37
N ALA A 120 -17.28 -13.26 -20.66
CA ALA A 120 -18.18 -14.27 -21.23
C ALA A 120 -18.93 -13.74 -22.48
N ARG A 121 -19.35 -12.46 -22.44
CA ARG A 121 -19.97 -11.81 -23.59
C ARG A 121 -19.03 -11.63 -24.77
N ALA A 122 -17.76 -11.30 -24.49
CA ALA A 122 -16.76 -11.11 -25.53
C ALA A 122 -16.41 -12.39 -26.26
N LEU A 123 -16.34 -13.50 -25.53
CA LEU A 123 -16.05 -14.84 -26.11
C LEU A 123 -17.25 -15.46 -26.83
N GLY A 124 -18.46 -15.04 -26.48
CA GLY A 124 -19.68 -15.69 -26.91
C GLY A 124 -19.88 -17.08 -26.27
N PRO A 125 -21.06 -17.74 -26.50
CA PRO A 125 -21.38 -18.99 -25.82
C PRO A 125 -20.38 -20.12 -26.08
N ALA A 126 -19.96 -20.35 -27.32
CA ALA A 126 -19.02 -21.42 -27.67
C ALA A 126 -17.61 -21.17 -27.12
N GLY A 127 -17.10 -19.93 -27.25
CA GLY A 127 -15.80 -19.57 -26.71
C GLY A 127 -15.76 -19.60 -25.18
N TYR A 128 -16.83 -19.19 -24.52
CA TYR A 128 -16.94 -19.26 -23.05
C TYR A 128 -16.99 -20.72 -22.58
N GLU A 129 -17.78 -21.58 -23.22
CA GLU A 129 -17.80 -23.02 -22.89
C GLU A 129 -16.42 -23.67 -23.08
N ALA A 130 -15.73 -23.34 -24.18
CA ALA A 130 -14.37 -23.81 -24.40
C ALA A 130 -13.40 -23.35 -23.31
N LEU A 131 -13.53 -22.10 -22.84
CA LEU A 131 -12.75 -21.58 -21.71
C LEU A 131 -13.02 -22.35 -20.42
N LEU A 132 -14.28 -22.63 -20.10
CA LEU A 132 -14.65 -23.38 -18.89
C LEU A 132 -13.96 -24.75 -18.81
N GLN A 133 -13.70 -25.40 -19.95
CA GLN A 133 -13.06 -26.70 -20.03
C GLN A 133 -11.53 -26.63 -19.94
N ARG A 134 -10.91 -25.46 -20.05
CA ARG A 134 -9.46 -25.34 -19.99
C ARG A 134 -8.90 -25.62 -18.61
N PRO A 135 -7.76 -26.34 -18.54
CA PRO A 135 -7.06 -26.48 -17.27
C PRO A 135 -6.47 -25.14 -16.84
N VAL A 136 -6.34 -24.94 -15.53
CA VAL A 136 -5.50 -23.93 -14.88
C VAL A 136 -4.28 -24.63 -14.27
N LEU A 137 -3.31 -23.89 -13.69
CA LEU A 137 -2.18 -24.56 -13.02
C LEU A 137 -2.56 -25.09 -11.63
N ALA A 138 -3.58 -24.50 -11.01
CA ALA A 138 -4.01 -24.86 -9.67
C ALA A 138 -4.75 -26.21 -9.63
N ALA A 139 -4.54 -26.94 -8.55
CA ALA A 139 -5.23 -28.19 -8.23
C ALA A 139 -5.88 -28.09 -6.85
N GLU A 140 -7.20 -28.36 -6.78
CA GLU A 140 -7.98 -28.20 -5.56
C GLU A 140 -7.53 -29.21 -4.49
N ASN A 141 -7.25 -28.72 -3.30
CA ASN A 141 -6.82 -29.50 -2.13
C ASN A 141 -5.57 -30.39 -2.35
N ALA A 142 -4.70 -30.02 -3.28
CA ALA A 142 -3.44 -30.72 -3.47
C ALA A 142 -2.57 -30.68 -2.19
N ASP A 143 -1.76 -31.72 -2.00
CA ASP A 143 -0.87 -31.79 -0.82
C ASP A 143 0.15 -30.67 -0.82
N PRO A 144 0.23 -29.85 0.24
CA PRO A 144 1.18 -28.75 0.28
C PRO A 144 2.62 -29.25 0.39
N LEU A 145 3.55 -28.52 -0.20
CA LEU A 145 4.98 -28.66 0.11
C LEU A 145 5.23 -28.25 1.57
N LYS A 146 6.29 -28.79 2.14
CA LYS A 146 6.72 -28.41 3.49
C LYS A 146 7.27 -26.97 3.45
N GLY A 147 6.56 -26.04 4.13
CA GLY A 147 6.98 -24.65 4.29
C GLY A 147 8.08 -24.44 5.34
N PRO A 148 8.17 -23.22 5.91
CA PRO A 148 7.24 -22.11 5.72
C PRO A 148 7.49 -21.32 4.42
N PHE A 149 6.41 -20.88 3.77
CA PHE A 149 6.46 -20.04 2.58
C PHE A 149 5.99 -18.62 2.91
N PRO A 150 6.59 -17.57 2.33
CA PRO A 150 6.11 -16.20 2.49
C PRO A 150 4.64 -16.06 2.05
N LEU A 151 3.89 -15.28 2.81
CA LEU A 151 2.48 -14.98 2.54
C LEU A 151 2.36 -13.71 1.69
N ILE A 152 1.54 -13.78 0.66
CA ILE A 152 1.14 -12.63 -0.16
C ILE A 152 -0.37 -12.48 -0.03
N VAL A 153 -0.85 -11.29 0.30
CA VAL A 153 -2.29 -10.97 0.29
C VAL A 153 -2.59 -10.08 -0.91
N LEU A 154 -3.60 -10.45 -1.69
CA LEU A 154 -4.07 -9.72 -2.86
C LEU A 154 -5.36 -8.96 -2.54
N GLY A 155 -5.35 -7.62 -2.68
CA GLY A 155 -6.55 -6.80 -2.76
C GLY A 155 -7.15 -6.83 -4.16
N GLN A 156 -8.47 -6.69 -4.29
CA GLN A 156 -9.16 -6.65 -5.58
C GLN A 156 -9.41 -5.21 -6.03
N GLY A 157 -9.37 -4.96 -7.34
CA GLY A 157 -9.24 -3.61 -7.85
C GLY A 157 -10.54 -2.86 -8.11
N TRP A 158 -11.58 -3.51 -8.57
CA TRP A 158 -12.78 -2.81 -9.04
C TRP A 158 -14.06 -3.32 -8.37
N SER A 159 -15.06 -2.49 -8.30
CA SER A 159 -16.28 -2.63 -7.49
C SER A 159 -17.05 -3.96 -7.56
N ILE A 160 -16.76 -4.84 -8.49
CA ILE A 160 -17.41 -6.15 -8.68
C ILE A 160 -16.39 -7.23 -9.09
N GLU A 161 -15.17 -7.14 -8.64
CA GLU A 161 -14.19 -8.16 -8.98
C GLU A 161 -14.25 -9.34 -8.01
N PRO A 162 -14.35 -10.57 -8.53
CA PRO A 162 -14.23 -11.77 -7.70
C PRO A 162 -12.78 -11.98 -7.27
N ALA A 163 -12.58 -12.75 -6.22
CA ALA A 163 -11.23 -13.08 -5.72
C ALA A 163 -10.31 -13.68 -6.80
N ILE A 164 -10.89 -14.30 -7.83
CA ILE A 164 -10.13 -14.91 -8.94
C ILE A 164 -9.61 -13.92 -9.98
N SER A 165 -9.96 -12.64 -9.93
CA SER A 165 -9.52 -11.68 -10.95
C SER A 165 -8.01 -11.63 -11.12
N LEU A 166 -7.25 -11.88 -10.06
CA LEU A 166 -5.80 -11.97 -10.06
C LEU A 166 -5.28 -13.42 -9.96
N ALA A 167 -6.11 -14.43 -10.26
CA ALA A 167 -5.73 -15.84 -10.13
C ALA A 167 -4.50 -16.22 -10.95
N ALA A 168 -4.29 -15.61 -12.12
CA ALA A 168 -3.10 -15.86 -12.93
C ALA A 168 -1.81 -15.44 -12.18
N LEU A 169 -1.80 -14.26 -11.57
CA LEU A 169 -0.66 -13.81 -10.75
C LEU A 169 -0.50 -14.70 -9.50
N ALA A 170 -1.62 -15.10 -8.87
CA ALA A 170 -1.60 -15.97 -7.71
C ALA A 170 -0.99 -17.35 -8.06
N GLU A 171 -1.40 -17.97 -9.14
CA GLU A 171 -0.82 -19.25 -9.62
C GLU A 171 0.66 -19.11 -10.00
N TYR A 172 1.01 -18.01 -10.65
CA TYR A 172 2.40 -17.71 -11.05
C TYR A 172 3.32 -17.62 -9.81
N LEU A 173 2.90 -16.91 -8.78
CA LEU A 173 3.66 -16.75 -7.53
C LEU A 173 3.67 -18.03 -6.71
N ALA A 174 2.53 -18.75 -6.60
CA ALA A 174 2.44 -19.98 -5.84
C ALA A 174 3.33 -21.07 -6.41
N GLY A 175 3.38 -21.23 -7.74
CA GLY A 175 4.31 -22.15 -8.40
C GLY A 175 5.79 -21.80 -8.18
N ARG A 176 6.08 -20.63 -7.63
CA ARG A 176 7.44 -20.11 -7.40
C ARG A 176 7.80 -19.90 -5.92
N GLY A 177 6.98 -20.46 -5.01
CA GLY A 177 7.34 -20.58 -3.60
C GLY A 177 6.69 -19.56 -2.67
N PHE A 178 5.56 -18.97 -3.05
CA PHE A 178 4.76 -18.11 -2.20
C PHE A 178 3.42 -18.77 -1.85
N VAL A 179 2.87 -18.47 -0.69
CA VAL A 179 1.44 -18.68 -0.43
C VAL A 179 0.73 -17.38 -0.75
N VAL A 180 -0.28 -17.45 -1.60
CA VAL A 180 -1.02 -16.27 -2.05
C VAL A 180 -2.45 -16.40 -1.58
N VAL A 181 -3.00 -15.34 -0.98
CA VAL A 181 -4.40 -15.30 -0.57
C VAL A 181 -5.12 -14.09 -1.15
N ALA A 182 -6.39 -14.26 -1.43
CA ALA A 182 -7.26 -13.19 -1.90
C ALA A 182 -8.65 -13.31 -1.25
N THR A 183 -9.31 -12.17 -1.10
CA THR A 183 -10.72 -12.10 -0.74
C THR A 183 -11.51 -11.46 -1.88
N PRO A 184 -12.79 -11.79 -2.08
CA PRO A 184 -13.62 -11.05 -3.01
C PRO A 184 -13.82 -9.62 -2.53
N LEU A 185 -13.82 -8.66 -3.43
CA LEU A 185 -14.20 -7.29 -3.14
C LEU A 185 -15.71 -7.19 -3.02
N VAL A 186 -16.20 -7.05 -1.81
CA VAL A 186 -17.63 -6.95 -1.48
C VAL A 186 -17.82 -5.72 -0.59
N GLY A 187 -18.80 -4.89 -0.90
CA GLY A 187 -19.12 -3.72 -0.10
C GLY A 187 -19.55 -4.06 1.34
N THR A 188 -19.65 -3.05 2.17
CA THR A 188 -19.98 -3.20 3.59
C THR A 188 -21.35 -3.86 3.79
N ASN A 189 -22.36 -3.42 3.04
CA ASN A 189 -23.73 -3.92 3.11
C ASN A 189 -24.33 -4.22 1.71
N SER A 190 -23.48 -4.47 0.74
CA SER A 190 -23.86 -4.66 -0.67
C SER A 190 -22.88 -5.62 -1.35
N PRO A 191 -23.32 -6.43 -2.32
CA PRO A 191 -22.39 -7.21 -3.12
C PRO A 191 -21.48 -6.35 -4.00
N ILE A 192 -21.82 -5.07 -4.18
CA ILE A 192 -21.05 -4.11 -4.97
C ILE A 192 -20.34 -3.17 -4.02
N ALA A 193 -19.03 -3.20 -4.01
CA ALA A 193 -18.22 -2.22 -3.30
C ALA A 193 -18.27 -0.87 -4.04
N ARG A 194 -18.40 0.21 -3.28
CA ARG A 194 -18.41 1.58 -3.80
C ARG A 194 -17.06 2.25 -3.50
N VAL A 195 -16.71 3.22 -4.31
CA VAL A 195 -15.49 4.03 -4.09
C VAL A 195 -15.77 5.04 -2.98
N GLU A 196 -15.85 4.54 -1.74
CA GLU A 196 -16.10 5.33 -0.54
C GLU A 196 -15.32 4.78 0.68
N ALA A 197 -15.13 5.63 1.69
CA ALA A 197 -14.30 5.32 2.85
C ALA A 197 -14.74 4.06 3.61
N MET A 198 -16.03 3.82 3.72
CA MET A 198 -16.58 2.66 4.45
C MET A 198 -16.28 1.35 3.74
N ASP A 199 -16.39 1.31 2.42
CA ASP A 199 -16.13 0.10 1.64
C ASP A 199 -14.61 -0.13 1.49
N LEU A 200 -13.80 0.94 1.41
CA LEU A 200 -12.33 0.84 1.50
C LEU A 200 -11.89 0.23 2.84
N GLU A 201 -12.40 0.74 3.95
CA GLU A 201 -12.09 0.18 5.28
C GLU A 201 -12.55 -1.27 5.41
N THR A 202 -13.68 -1.59 4.80
CA THR A 202 -14.20 -2.96 4.77
C THR A 202 -13.24 -3.90 4.04
N GLU A 203 -12.71 -3.50 2.89
CA GLU A 203 -11.72 -4.29 2.16
C GLU A 203 -10.43 -4.46 2.98
N VAL A 204 -9.91 -3.38 3.57
CA VAL A 204 -8.72 -3.46 4.43
C VAL A 204 -8.90 -4.51 5.53
N ARG A 205 -10.07 -4.52 6.19
CA ARG A 205 -10.36 -5.48 7.27
C ARG A 205 -10.60 -6.90 6.76
N ASP A 206 -11.13 -7.06 5.56
CA ASP A 206 -11.24 -8.38 4.93
C ASP A 206 -9.86 -8.96 4.61
N LEU A 207 -8.91 -8.12 4.14
CA LEU A 207 -7.53 -8.51 3.93
C LEU A 207 -6.82 -8.88 5.25
N GLU A 208 -7.03 -8.11 6.33
CA GLU A 208 -6.52 -8.45 7.66
C GLU A 208 -7.05 -9.80 8.15
N PHE A 209 -8.35 -10.05 7.97
CA PHE A 209 -8.95 -11.32 8.32
C PHE A 209 -8.33 -12.48 7.52
N ALA A 210 -8.14 -12.31 6.21
CA ALA A 210 -7.50 -13.30 5.35
C ALA A 210 -6.06 -13.61 5.79
N ILE A 211 -5.28 -12.60 6.20
CA ILE A 211 -3.93 -12.80 6.74
C ILE A 211 -3.95 -13.70 7.98
N VAL A 212 -4.85 -13.41 8.93
CA VAL A 212 -4.99 -14.21 10.15
C VAL A 212 -5.36 -15.66 9.81
N ARG A 213 -6.35 -15.85 8.93
CA ARG A 213 -6.78 -17.20 8.50
C ARG A 213 -5.69 -17.96 7.76
N ALA A 214 -4.90 -17.28 6.91
CA ALA A 214 -3.79 -17.90 6.21
C ALA A 214 -2.67 -18.35 7.16
N ARG A 215 -2.37 -17.56 8.19
CA ARG A 215 -1.35 -17.88 9.20
C ARG A 215 -1.68 -19.10 10.07
N GLU A 216 -2.93 -19.56 10.07
CA GLU A 216 -3.30 -20.84 10.70
C GLU A 216 -2.80 -22.06 9.90
N LEU A 217 -2.41 -21.88 8.64
CA LEU A 217 -1.93 -22.97 7.79
C LEU A 217 -0.45 -23.27 8.10
N PRO A 218 -0.07 -24.53 8.38
CA PRO A 218 1.26 -24.88 8.89
C PRO A 218 2.40 -24.66 7.89
N PHE A 219 2.10 -24.39 6.63
CA PHE A 219 3.08 -24.14 5.58
C PHE A 219 3.24 -22.63 5.27
N VAL A 220 2.54 -21.74 5.97
CA VAL A 220 2.66 -20.28 5.84
C VAL A 220 3.70 -19.75 6.80
N SER A 221 4.56 -18.85 6.34
CA SER A 221 5.52 -18.15 7.19
C SER A 221 4.78 -17.18 8.13
N PRO A 222 5.06 -17.20 9.43
CA PRO A 222 4.52 -16.21 10.35
C PRO A 222 5.13 -14.81 10.16
N ASP A 223 6.37 -14.72 9.63
CA ASP A 223 7.24 -13.56 9.68
C ASP A 223 7.47 -12.90 8.31
N LYS A 224 6.78 -13.38 7.24
CA LYS A 224 6.98 -12.88 5.88
C LYS A 224 5.65 -12.60 5.21
N LEU A 225 5.34 -11.31 5.07
CA LEU A 225 4.07 -10.82 4.52
C LEU A 225 4.30 -9.77 3.42
N GLY A 226 3.80 -10.04 2.23
CA GLY A 226 3.70 -9.06 1.14
C GLY A 226 2.24 -8.71 0.85
N VAL A 227 2.02 -7.50 0.37
CA VAL A 227 0.70 -7.00 -0.04
C VAL A 227 0.77 -6.60 -1.50
N ILE A 228 -0.21 -7.00 -2.29
CA ILE A 228 -0.35 -6.60 -3.70
C ILE A 228 -1.78 -6.12 -3.92
N GLY A 229 -1.96 -5.03 -4.67
CA GLY A 229 -3.30 -4.61 -5.06
C GLY A 229 -3.32 -3.65 -6.25
N PRO A 230 -4.25 -3.87 -7.19
CA PRO A 230 -4.63 -2.89 -8.19
C PRO A 230 -5.72 -1.97 -7.66
N ASP A 231 -5.86 -0.79 -8.24
CA ASP A 231 -6.95 0.18 -8.03
C ASP A 231 -7.40 0.29 -6.56
N MET A 232 -8.65 -0.04 -6.21
CA MET A 232 -9.17 0.01 -4.84
C MET A 232 -8.39 -0.93 -3.92
N GLY A 233 -8.06 -2.15 -4.36
CA GLY A 233 -7.19 -3.07 -3.65
C GLY A 233 -5.78 -2.53 -3.43
N GLY A 234 -5.27 -1.68 -4.35
CA GLY A 234 -4.05 -0.92 -4.16
C GLY A 234 -4.17 0.11 -3.05
N MET A 235 -5.30 0.83 -2.98
CA MET A 235 -5.59 1.78 -1.90
C MET A 235 -5.75 1.06 -0.55
N ALA A 236 -6.49 -0.05 -0.51
CA ALA A 236 -6.66 -0.87 0.68
C ALA A 236 -5.33 -1.48 1.15
N GLY A 237 -4.53 -2.01 0.22
CA GLY A 237 -3.20 -2.55 0.49
C GLY A 237 -2.23 -1.49 1.02
N LEU A 238 -2.29 -0.27 0.51
CA LEU A 238 -1.51 0.85 0.99
C LEU A 238 -1.86 1.22 2.44
N VAL A 239 -3.16 1.37 2.75
CA VAL A 239 -3.64 1.64 4.11
C VAL A 239 -3.27 0.51 5.06
N LEU A 240 -3.47 -0.74 4.63
CA LEU A 240 -3.04 -1.92 5.38
C LEU A 240 -1.54 -1.87 5.70
N THR A 241 -0.71 -1.53 4.72
CA THR A 241 0.74 -1.44 4.88
C THR A 241 1.16 -0.34 5.85
N MET A 242 0.45 0.79 5.88
CA MET A 242 0.73 1.87 6.82
C MET A 242 0.43 1.49 8.28
N ARG A 243 -0.62 0.69 8.52
CA ARG A 243 -1.09 0.36 9.87
C ARG A 243 -0.64 -1.00 10.40
N ASN A 244 -0.27 -1.92 9.54
CA ASN A 244 0.16 -3.26 9.92
C ASN A 244 1.69 -3.39 9.78
N ARG A 245 2.37 -3.44 10.91
CA ARG A 245 3.84 -3.53 10.98
C ARG A 245 4.41 -4.89 10.57
N ASP A 246 3.56 -5.89 10.38
CA ASP A 246 3.99 -7.22 9.91
C ASP A 246 4.20 -7.25 8.39
N VAL A 247 3.77 -6.22 7.66
CA VAL A 247 4.00 -6.12 6.22
C VAL A 247 5.46 -5.84 5.96
N ASP A 248 6.09 -6.66 5.12
CA ASP A 248 7.51 -6.54 4.73
C ASP A 248 7.71 -5.96 3.32
N ALA A 249 6.69 -6.02 2.44
CA ALA A 249 6.77 -5.51 1.08
C ALA A 249 5.39 -5.15 0.52
N PHE A 250 5.32 -4.10 -0.29
CA PHE A 250 4.09 -3.65 -0.94
C PHE A 250 4.27 -3.52 -2.46
N VAL A 251 3.31 -4.03 -3.22
CA VAL A 251 3.22 -3.87 -4.68
C VAL A 251 1.92 -3.17 -5.02
N GLY A 252 2.00 -1.91 -5.44
CA GLY A 252 0.90 -1.18 -6.04
C GLY A 252 0.84 -1.45 -7.54
N MET A 253 -0.29 -1.96 -8.03
CA MET A 253 -0.55 -2.07 -9.46
C MET A 253 -1.30 -0.80 -9.91
N PRO A 254 -1.64 -0.61 -11.20
CA PRO A 254 -2.29 0.63 -11.63
C PRO A 254 -3.45 1.03 -10.73
N ALA A 255 -3.22 2.04 -9.91
CA ALA A 255 -4.14 2.53 -8.90
C ALA A 255 -3.94 4.03 -8.71
N GLY A 256 -4.96 4.72 -8.25
CA GLY A 256 -4.91 6.14 -7.92
C GLY A 256 -4.02 6.52 -6.73
N ILE A 257 -3.14 5.60 -6.28
CA ILE A 257 -2.25 5.82 -5.13
C ILE A 257 -0.97 6.59 -5.47
N LEU A 258 -0.57 6.62 -6.75
CA LEU A 258 0.58 7.42 -7.18
C LEU A 258 0.30 8.90 -6.95
N PHE A 259 -0.91 9.33 -7.25
CA PHE A 259 -1.43 10.66 -6.97
C PHE A 259 -2.57 10.56 -5.97
N GLU A 260 -2.77 11.59 -5.15
CA GLU A 260 -3.97 11.62 -4.32
C GLU A 260 -5.22 11.47 -5.18
N HIS A 261 -6.00 10.44 -4.90
CA HIS A 261 -7.28 10.28 -5.55
C HIS A 261 -8.14 11.54 -5.29
N PRO A 262 -8.81 12.11 -6.31
CA PRO A 262 -9.58 13.34 -6.14
C PRO A 262 -10.62 13.30 -5.00
N SER A 263 -11.08 12.10 -4.63
CA SER A 263 -11.97 11.90 -3.47
C SER A 263 -11.27 11.97 -2.12
N GLY A 264 -9.93 11.99 -2.07
CA GLY A 264 -9.17 11.88 -0.82
C GLY A 264 -9.34 10.53 -0.11
N LEU A 265 -9.77 9.49 -0.82
CA LEU A 265 -10.27 8.24 -0.25
C LEU A 265 -9.28 7.53 0.69
N PRO A 266 -8.01 7.27 0.31
CA PRO A 266 -7.06 6.64 1.24
C PRO A 266 -6.81 7.48 2.49
N ARG A 267 -6.76 8.82 2.33
CA ARG A 267 -6.51 9.77 3.44
C ARG A 267 -7.60 9.75 4.50
N SER A 268 -8.84 9.40 4.13
CA SER A 268 -9.96 9.30 5.06
C SER A 268 -9.98 7.98 5.84
N ALA A 269 -9.14 7.01 5.48
CA ALA A 269 -9.10 5.72 6.14
C ALA A 269 -8.42 5.80 7.52
N PRO A 270 -8.92 5.10 8.53
CA PRO A 270 -8.26 4.99 9.83
C PRO A 270 -6.84 4.44 9.69
N GLY A 271 -5.88 5.10 10.32
CA GLY A 271 -4.46 4.68 10.28
C GLY A 271 -3.72 5.09 9.02
N TYR A 272 -4.30 5.94 8.16
CA TYR A 272 -3.55 6.53 7.06
C TYR A 272 -2.46 7.45 7.60
N ASP A 273 -1.22 7.03 7.43
CA ASP A 273 -0.01 7.77 7.81
C ASP A 273 1.11 7.50 6.79
N PRO A 274 1.36 8.40 5.85
CA PRO A 274 2.43 8.25 4.86
C PRO A 274 3.83 8.04 5.47
N LEU A 275 4.07 8.55 6.67
CA LEU A 275 5.35 8.39 7.37
C LEU A 275 5.52 6.99 7.98
N ALA A 276 4.41 6.28 8.19
CA ALA A 276 4.46 4.87 8.59
C ALA A 276 4.84 3.94 7.44
N LEU A 277 4.82 4.41 6.18
CA LEU A 277 5.21 3.61 5.03
C LEU A 277 6.74 3.49 4.96
N ARG A 278 7.26 2.40 5.51
CA ARG A 278 8.70 2.13 5.65
C ARG A 278 9.15 0.84 4.98
N VAL A 279 8.23 0.11 4.37
CA VAL A 279 8.52 -1.12 3.65
C VAL A 279 8.89 -0.83 2.19
N PRO A 280 9.66 -1.70 1.54
CA PRO A 280 9.89 -1.60 0.11
C PRO A 280 8.58 -1.55 -0.68
N TRP A 281 8.51 -0.68 -1.66
CA TRP A 281 7.33 -0.45 -2.49
C TRP A 281 7.67 -0.52 -3.98
N LEU A 282 7.10 -1.49 -4.67
CA LEU A 282 7.08 -1.53 -6.14
C LEU A 282 5.75 -0.95 -6.64
N GLN A 283 5.81 0.15 -7.39
CA GLN A 283 4.66 0.68 -8.09
C GLN A 283 4.75 0.32 -9.57
N ILE A 284 3.71 -0.30 -10.10
CA ILE A 284 3.57 -0.61 -11.53
C ILE A 284 2.58 0.37 -12.12
N MET A 285 2.97 1.07 -13.19
CA MET A 285 2.10 2.05 -13.87
C MET A 285 2.25 1.93 -15.38
N PRO A 286 1.17 2.05 -16.16
CA PRO A 286 1.28 2.20 -17.60
C PRO A 286 1.88 3.57 -17.95
N VAL A 287 2.69 3.61 -18.99
CA VAL A 287 3.19 4.88 -19.56
C VAL A 287 2.02 5.79 -19.89
N GLY A 288 2.10 7.05 -19.46
CA GLY A 288 1.03 8.04 -19.62
C GLY A 288 0.08 8.16 -18.43
N ALA A 289 0.02 7.17 -17.53
CA ALA A 289 -0.74 7.26 -16.28
C ALA A 289 0.06 7.90 -15.12
N THR A 290 1.27 8.36 -15.40
CA THR A 290 2.14 9.05 -14.41
C THR A 290 1.93 10.57 -14.36
N THR A 291 1.02 11.10 -15.18
CA THR A 291 0.67 12.52 -15.17
C THR A 291 -0.38 12.79 -14.10
N PRO A 292 -0.14 13.75 -13.19
CA PRO A 292 -1.14 14.13 -12.19
C PRO A 292 -2.48 14.52 -12.86
N PRO A 293 -3.62 14.15 -12.30
CA PRO A 293 -4.90 14.65 -12.77
C PRO A 293 -4.93 16.18 -12.77
N PRO A 294 -5.63 16.83 -13.71
CA PRO A 294 -5.77 18.28 -13.72
C PRO A 294 -6.28 18.81 -12.37
N GLY A 295 -5.59 19.81 -11.82
CA GLY A 295 -5.92 20.40 -10.51
C GLY A 295 -5.29 19.68 -9.31
N SER A 296 -4.51 18.65 -9.51
CA SER A 296 -3.68 18.03 -8.47
C SER A 296 -2.46 18.91 -8.23
N SER A 297 -2.39 19.53 -7.04
CA SER A 297 -1.26 20.38 -6.63
C SER A 297 -0.30 19.70 -5.65
N THR A 298 -0.62 18.50 -5.23
CA THR A 298 0.13 17.73 -4.22
C THR A 298 1.18 16.86 -4.88
N PRO A 299 2.42 16.80 -4.35
CA PRO A 299 3.38 15.81 -4.78
C PRO A 299 2.80 14.40 -4.60
N SER A 300 3.17 13.47 -5.48
CA SER A 300 2.67 12.10 -5.38
C SER A 300 3.09 11.47 -4.05
N LEU A 301 2.26 10.58 -3.52
CA LEU A 301 2.61 9.82 -2.32
C LEU A 301 3.90 9.02 -2.55
N PHE A 302 4.10 8.50 -3.76
CA PHE A 302 5.34 7.82 -4.13
C PHE A 302 6.58 8.70 -3.99
N GLU A 303 6.47 10.00 -4.25
CA GLU A 303 7.57 10.95 -4.05
C GLU A 303 7.81 11.26 -2.59
N THR A 304 6.75 11.40 -1.81
CA THR A 304 6.80 11.80 -0.40
C THR A 304 7.06 10.65 0.59
N ALA A 305 6.86 9.39 0.20
CA ALA A 305 7.14 8.22 1.03
C ALA A 305 8.65 7.97 1.19
N ALA A 306 9.37 8.95 1.72
CA ALA A 306 10.83 8.97 1.71
C ALA A 306 11.48 7.84 2.51
N TYR A 307 10.81 7.29 3.52
CA TYR A 307 11.33 6.18 4.33
C TYR A 307 11.10 4.79 3.71
N SER A 308 10.44 4.73 2.56
CA SER A 308 10.22 3.52 1.78
C SER A 308 11.26 3.41 0.67
N GLU A 309 11.84 2.24 0.49
CA GLU A 309 12.62 1.92 -0.71
C GLU A 309 11.66 1.71 -1.88
N ARG A 310 11.76 2.51 -2.94
CA ARG A 310 10.73 2.62 -3.96
C ARG A 310 11.23 2.29 -5.33
N TYR A 311 10.44 1.48 -6.02
CA TYR A 311 10.66 1.09 -7.41
C TYR A 311 9.44 1.49 -8.23
N LEU A 312 9.63 2.23 -9.32
CA LEU A 312 8.58 2.58 -10.27
C LEU A 312 8.83 1.84 -11.58
N LEU A 313 8.01 0.83 -11.84
CA LEU A 313 8.02 0.11 -13.11
C LEU A 313 6.99 0.73 -14.05
N LEU A 314 7.47 1.38 -15.10
CA LEU A 314 6.63 1.85 -16.20
C LEU A 314 6.48 0.75 -17.23
N THR A 315 5.23 0.35 -17.47
CA THR A 315 4.86 -0.64 -18.47
C THR A 315 4.32 0.06 -19.72
N PRO A 316 4.26 -0.62 -20.87
CA PRO A 316 3.47 -0.12 -22.00
C PRO A 316 2.05 0.22 -21.60
N ALA A 317 1.35 0.99 -22.43
CA ALA A 317 -0.03 1.35 -22.17
C ALA A 317 -0.89 0.08 -22.01
N MET A 318 -1.33 -0.16 -20.79
CA MET A 318 -2.20 -1.27 -20.40
C MET A 318 -3.48 -0.67 -19.79
N ALA A 319 -4.63 -1.23 -20.13
CA ALA A 319 -5.86 -0.90 -19.44
C ALA A 319 -5.92 -1.62 -18.08
N HIS A 320 -6.77 -1.12 -17.17
CA HIS A 320 -6.99 -1.76 -15.88
C HIS A 320 -7.32 -3.26 -16.00
N THR A 321 -8.20 -3.64 -16.91
CA THR A 321 -8.57 -5.04 -17.14
C THR A 321 -7.42 -5.91 -17.67
N ASP A 322 -6.38 -5.33 -18.27
CA ASP A 322 -5.24 -6.09 -18.79
C ASP A 322 -4.38 -6.71 -17.68
N ILE A 323 -4.51 -6.24 -16.44
CA ILE A 323 -3.83 -6.81 -15.27
C ILE A 323 -4.61 -7.97 -14.64
N THR A 324 -5.85 -8.20 -15.04
CA THR A 324 -6.73 -9.27 -14.56
C THR A 324 -6.74 -10.46 -15.52
N ILE A 325 -7.39 -11.56 -15.12
CA ILE A 325 -7.58 -12.72 -16.00
C ILE A 325 -8.41 -12.38 -17.23
N ASP A 326 -9.26 -11.36 -17.18
CA ASP A 326 -10.06 -10.95 -18.31
C ASP A 326 -9.17 -10.45 -19.47
N GLY A 327 -8.20 -9.60 -19.20
CA GLY A 327 -7.24 -9.14 -20.19
C GLY A 327 -6.32 -10.25 -20.71
N LEU A 328 -5.95 -11.22 -19.86
CA LEU A 328 -5.20 -12.40 -20.27
C LEU A 328 -5.95 -13.24 -21.30
N ILE A 329 -7.24 -13.45 -21.08
CA ILE A 329 -8.05 -14.36 -21.87
C ILE A 329 -8.57 -13.66 -23.15
N GLU A 330 -9.06 -12.42 -23.05
CA GLU A 330 -9.54 -11.65 -24.20
C GLU A 330 -8.42 -11.14 -25.11
N GLY A 331 -7.21 -11.03 -24.59
CA GLY A 331 -6.06 -10.51 -25.30
C GLY A 331 -6.03 -8.98 -25.42
N ARG A 332 -7.15 -8.26 -25.28
CA ARG A 332 -7.22 -6.78 -25.29
C ARG A 332 -8.40 -6.29 -24.48
N SER A 333 -8.20 -5.23 -23.71
CA SER A 333 -9.30 -4.53 -23.06
C SER A 333 -10.21 -3.84 -24.09
N ARG A 334 -11.52 -3.89 -23.85
CA ARG A 334 -12.54 -3.27 -24.67
C ARG A 334 -13.32 -2.16 -23.96
N ILE A 335 -12.78 -1.63 -22.89
CA ILE A 335 -13.44 -0.52 -22.19
C ILE A 335 -13.45 0.69 -23.13
N VAL A 336 -14.63 1.19 -23.44
CA VAL A 336 -14.82 2.37 -24.29
C VAL A 336 -14.16 3.57 -23.63
N GLY A 337 -13.32 4.29 -24.38
CA GLY A 337 -12.61 5.47 -23.88
C GLY A 337 -11.24 5.23 -23.27
N VAL A 338 -10.84 3.96 -23.06
CA VAL A 338 -9.47 3.62 -22.70
C VAL A 338 -8.70 3.29 -23.98
N PRO A 339 -7.49 3.85 -24.19
CA PRO A 339 -6.67 3.49 -25.34
C PRO A 339 -6.49 1.97 -25.41
N GLN A 340 -6.73 1.38 -26.57
CA GLN A 340 -6.46 -0.05 -26.75
C GLN A 340 -4.97 -0.28 -26.55
N SER A 341 -4.61 -1.08 -25.57
CA SER A 341 -3.23 -1.41 -25.30
C SER A 341 -2.62 -2.18 -26.47
N THR A 342 -1.46 -1.75 -26.85
CA THR A 342 -0.53 -2.51 -27.66
C THR A 342 0.66 -2.80 -26.78
N PRO A 343 0.67 -3.79 -26.09
CA PRO A 343 0.56 -5.22 -26.23
C PRO A 343 -0.82 -5.79 -25.93
N THR A 344 -0.95 -7.10 -26.20
CA THR A 344 -2.08 -7.86 -25.65
C THR A 344 -1.95 -7.92 -24.13
N GLY A 345 -3.06 -8.08 -23.40
CA GLY A 345 -3.02 -8.23 -21.94
C GLY A 345 -2.10 -9.36 -21.49
N SER A 346 -2.07 -10.44 -22.24
CA SER A 346 -1.16 -11.58 -21.99
C SER A 346 0.32 -11.21 -22.09
N GLU A 347 0.73 -10.45 -23.10
CA GLU A 347 2.11 -9.99 -23.25
C GLU A 347 2.49 -8.99 -22.14
N GLY A 348 1.57 -8.05 -21.83
CA GLY A 348 1.76 -7.08 -20.75
C GLY A 348 1.96 -7.76 -19.39
N GLN A 349 1.11 -8.75 -19.06
CA GLN A 349 1.27 -9.51 -17.81
C GLN A 349 2.58 -10.30 -17.77
N LYS A 350 2.93 -10.98 -18.84
CA LYS A 350 4.23 -11.69 -18.94
C LYS A 350 5.41 -10.75 -18.78
N ALA A 351 5.29 -9.49 -19.20
CA ALA A 351 6.35 -8.50 -19.04
C ALA A 351 6.54 -8.05 -17.60
N PHE A 352 5.47 -7.78 -16.84
CA PHE A 352 5.62 -7.25 -15.47
C PHE A 352 5.68 -8.33 -14.37
N MET A 353 5.08 -9.51 -14.56
CA MET A 353 5.07 -10.58 -13.54
C MET A 353 6.46 -10.97 -13.03
N PRO A 354 7.52 -11.05 -13.88
CA PRO A 354 8.88 -11.29 -13.39
C PRO A 354 9.37 -10.22 -12.42
N TYR A 355 9.02 -8.94 -12.63
CA TYR A 355 9.41 -7.86 -11.72
C TYR A 355 8.71 -7.96 -10.37
N VAL A 356 7.42 -8.36 -10.36
CA VAL A 356 6.69 -8.66 -9.12
C VAL A 356 7.36 -9.81 -8.37
N LEU A 357 7.69 -10.90 -9.08
CA LEU A 357 8.35 -12.07 -8.49
C LEU A 357 9.71 -11.70 -7.89
N GLU A 358 10.56 -11.01 -8.65
CA GLU A 358 11.90 -10.66 -8.20
C GLU A 358 11.86 -9.62 -7.09
N PHE A 359 10.94 -8.66 -7.14
CA PHE A 359 10.73 -7.73 -6.04
C PHE A 359 10.33 -8.47 -4.75
N LEU A 360 9.33 -9.33 -4.80
CA LEU A 360 8.94 -10.13 -3.63
C LEU A 360 10.08 -11.06 -3.16
N THR A 361 10.85 -11.63 -4.09
CA THR A 361 12.00 -12.48 -3.73
C THR A 361 13.12 -11.66 -3.09
N ALA A 362 13.36 -10.43 -3.53
CA ALA A 362 14.37 -9.55 -2.96
C ALA A 362 14.11 -9.25 -1.47
N PHE A 363 12.84 -9.08 -1.10
CA PHE A 363 12.49 -8.66 0.27
C PHE A 363 11.91 -9.77 1.14
N LEU A 364 11.29 -10.80 0.55
CA LEU A 364 10.65 -11.90 1.27
C LEU A 364 11.34 -13.25 1.06
N GLY A 365 12.29 -13.33 0.12
CA GLY A 365 12.92 -14.58 -0.27
C GLY A 365 13.56 -15.35 0.90
N PRO A 366 13.63 -16.69 0.77
CA PRO A 366 13.96 -17.57 1.89
C PRO A 366 15.42 -17.46 2.35
N ASP A 367 16.32 -17.07 1.47
CA ASP A 367 17.75 -17.02 1.74
C ASP A 367 18.45 -15.80 1.14
N ALA A 368 19.63 -15.46 1.68
CA ALA A 368 20.39 -14.28 1.24
C ALA A 368 20.82 -14.35 -0.23
N GLY A 369 21.11 -15.55 -0.76
CA GLY A 369 21.54 -15.73 -2.14
C GLY A 369 20.42 -15.45 -3.13
N SER A 370 19.22 -15.95 -2.85
CA SER A 370 18.02 -15.65 -3.65
C SER A 370 17.70 -14.16 -3.64
N ARG A 371 17.74 -13.52 -2.45
CA ARG A 371 17.51 -12.08 -2.31
C ARG A 371 18.54 -11.25 -3.07
N ALA A 372 19.81 -11.59 -2.99
CA ALA A 372 20.88 -10.88 -3.72
C ALA A 372 20.73 -10.99 -5.24
N LYS A 373 20.33 -12.14 -5.75
CA LYS A 373 20.05 -12.33 -7.19
C LYS A 373 18.86 -11.49 -7.65
N ALA A 374 17.82 -11.46 -6.85
CA ALA A 374 16.62 -10.67 -7.12
C ALA A 374 16.91 -9.16 -7.11
N LEU A 375 17.69 -8.66 -6.14
CA LEU A 375 18.15 -7.27 -6.14
C LEU A 375 19.02 -6.95 -7.35
N ALA A 376 19.90 -7.87 -7.76
CA ALA A 376 20.70 -7.70 -8.96
C ALA A 376 19.84 -7.68 -10.25
N PHE A 377 18.72 -8.39 -10.29
CA PHE A 377 17.74 -8.28 -11.38
C PHE A 377 17.10 -6.88 -11.39
N LEU A 378 16.61 -6.41 -10.25
CA LEU A 378 15.97 -5.10 -10.13
C LEU A 378 16.92 -3.91 -10.35
N SER A 379 18.23 -4.10 -10.28
CA SER A 379 19.21 -3.06 -10.57
C SER A 379 19.56 -2.91 -12.05
N ARG A 380 19.07 -3.81 -12.91
CA ARG A 380 19.28 -3.74 -14.36
C ARG A 380 18.18 -2.93 -15.02
N ALA A 381 18.52 -2.25 -16.10
CA ALA A 381 17.50 -1.71 -16.99
C ALA A 381 16.64 -2.86 -17.53
N PRO A 382 15.31 -2.69 -17.62
CA PRO A 382 14.46 -3.70 -18.23
C PRO A 382 14.94 -4.03 -19.64
N GLU A 383 15.06 -5.33 -19.94
CA GLU A 383 15.34 -5.77 -21.29
C GLU A 383 14.18 -5.35 -22.21
N ASP A 384 14.52 -4.84 -23.37
CA ASP A 384 13.53 -4.43 -24.37
C ASP A 384 12.86 -5.66 -24.96
N ALA A 385 11.77 -6.11 -24.34
CA ALA A 385 10.92 -7.17 -24.86
C ALA A 385 10.03 -6.70 -26.03
N GLY A 386 10.49 -5.70 -26.80
CA GLY A 386 9.69 -4.98 -27.80
C GLY A 386 8.82 -3.86 -27.22
N TRP A 387 8.92 -3.63 -25.92
CA TRP A 387 8.17 -2.59 -25.18
C TRP A 387 9.17 -1.78 -24.38
N LYS A 388 9.10 -0.45 -24.49
CA LYS A 388 9.91 0.44 -23.67
C LYS A 388 9.41 0.42 -22.22
N MET A 389 9.88 -0.54 -21.46
CA MET A 389 9.72 -0.57 -20.01
C MET A 389 10.86 0.22 -19.36
N THR A 390 10.57 0.89 -18.26
CA THR A 390 11.61 1.52 -17.42
C THR A 390 11.38 1.15 -15.98
N LEU A 391 12.47 0.95 -15.24
CA LEU A 391 12.46 0.76 -13.80
C LEU A 391 13.27 1.86 -13.15
N GLU A 392 12.61 2.71 -12.39
CA GLU A 392 13.24 3.74 -11.57
C GLU A 392 13.37 3.23 -10.14
N HIS A 393 14.52 3.44 -9.52
CA HIS A 393 14.77 3.10 -8.12
C HIS A 393 15.04 4.36 -7.32
N ARG A 394 14.36 4.50 -6.18
CA ARG A 394 14.57 5.56 -5.19
C ARG A 394 14.87 4.92 -3.83
N PRO A 395 16.09 5.03 -3.32
CA PRO A 395 16.45 4.46 -2.04
C PRO A 395 15.65 5.11 -0.90
N ALA A 396 15.40 4.35 0.15
CA ALA A 396 14.82 4.87 1.37
C ALA A 396 15.75 5.89 2.02
N ALA A 397 15.19 6.96 2.56
CA ALA A 397 15.92 7.82 3.47
C ALA A 397 16.32 7.02 4.74
N PRO A 398 17.42 7.37 5.40
CA PRO A 398 17.76 6.79 6.68
C PRO A 398 16.58 6.91 7.67
N ALA A 399 16.36 5.89 8.48
CA ALA A 399 15.31 5.92 9.49
C ALA A 399 15.44 7.18 10.36
N SER A 400 14.32 7.84 10.65
CA SER A 400 14.32 9.01 11.53
C SER A 400 14.93 8.65 12.89
N MET A 401 15.62 9.62 13.47
CA MET A 401 16.22 9.46 14.80
C MET A 401 15.11 9.32 15.85
N THR A 402 15.23 8.34 16.74
CA THR A 402 14.30 8.23 17.87
C THR A 402 14.60 9.30 18.92
N TYR A 403 13.63 9.55 19.80
CA TYR A 403 13.82 10.47 20.93
C TYR A 403 15.01 10.03 21.80
N GLU A 404 15.11 8.74 22.09
CA GLU A 404 16.19 8.17 22.89
C GLU A 404 17.56 8.39 22.23
N GLN A 405 17.67 8.13 20.92
CA GLN A 405 18.91 8.36 20.16
C GLN A 405 19.30 9.84 20.16
N PHE A 406 18.33 10.75 20.06
CA PHE A 406 18.58 12.18 20.12
C PHE A 406 19.10 12.59 21.49
N VAL A 407 18.40 12.19 22.55
CA VAL A 407 18.79 12.49 23.94
C VAL A 407 20.17 11.92 24.24
N GLU A 408 20.44 10.67 23.88
CA GLU A 408 21.74 10.03 24.07
C GLU A 408 22.87 10.79 23.34
N ALA A 409 22.64 11.19 22.11
CA ALA A 409 23.62 11.96 21.35
C ALA A 409 23.88 13.33 21.99
N VAL A 410 22.82 14.02 22.45
CA VAL A 410 22.93 15.32 23.13
C VAL A 410 23.71 15.16 24.43
N VAL A 411 23.34 14.25 25.30
CA VAL A 411 24.02 13.98 26.60
C VAL A 411 25.47 13.57 26.40
N ALA A 412 25.77 12.85 25.31
CA ALA A 412 27.15 12.47 24.94
C ALA A 412 27.98 13.62 24.33
N GLY A 413 27.47 14.86 24.31
CA GLY A 413 28.15 16.02 23.73
C GLY A 413 28.14 16.11 22.21
N ARG A 414 27.33 15.29 21.52
CA ARG A 414 27.16 15.25 20.06
C ARG A 414 25.91 15.98 19.58
N ALA A 415 25.47 16.99 20.32
CA ALA A 415 24.26 17.75 20.02
C ALA A 415 24.25 18.35 18.61
N SER A 416 25.40 18.90 18.15
CA SER A 416 25.50 19.52 16.81
C SER A 416 25.24 18.50 15.68
N GLU A 417 25.76 17.28 15.79
CA GLU A 417 25.52 16.20 14.82
C GLU A 417 24.06 15.76 14.82
N ALA A 418 23.50 15.56 16.03
CA ALA A 418 22.10 15.17 16.19
C ALA A 418 21.14 16.24 15.65
N ILE A 419 21.42 17.52 15.89
CA ILE A 419 20.62 18.64 15.37
C ILE A 419 20.75 18.75 13.84
N ALA A 420 21.95 18.58 13.28
CA ALA A 420 22.14 18.56 11.84
C ALA A 420 21.33 17.44 11.17
N ARG A 421 21.32 16.27 11.79
CA ARG A 421 20.49 15.14 11.35
C ARG A 421 19.00 15.46 11.46
N LEU A 422 18.51 16.00 12.58
CA LEU A 422 17.11 16.43 12.70
C LEU A 422 16.71 17.48 11.66
N ARG A 423 17.60 18.41 11.31
CA ARG A 423 17.35 19.39 10.23
C ARG A 423 17.19 18.72 8.86
N SER A 424 18.00 17.69 8.58
CA SER A 424 17.85 16.93 7.33
C SER A 424 16.55 16.10 7.32
N GLU A 425 16.18 15.52 8.46
CA GLU A 425 14.92 14.80 8.63
C GLU A 425 13.70 15.74 8.51
N ALA A 426 13.82 17.00 8.97
CA ALA A 426 12.76 18.01 8.84
C ALA A 426 12.43 18.39 7.39
N ALA A 427 13.33 18.15 6.44
CA ALA A 427 13.05 18.32 5.02
C ALA A 427 12.04 17.27 4.50
N VAL A 428 12.03 16.11 5.13
CA VAL A 428 11.15 14.98 4.82
C VAL A 428 9.88 15.01 5.70
N GLU A 429 10.06 15.38 6.96
CA GLU A 429 9.03 15.42 7.98
C GLU A 429 8.96 16.81 8.65
N PRO A 430 8.33 17.81 8.01
CA PRO A 430 8.31 19.18 8.52
C PRO A 430 7.75 19.32 9.95
N ASN A 431 6.83 18.43 10.34
CA ASN A 431 6.21 18.35 11.65
C ASN A 431 6.84 17.30 12.57
N HIS A 432 8.14 17.03 12.40
CA HIS A 432 8.85 16.06 13.23
C HIS A 432 8.64 16.37 14.73
N VAL A 433 8.16 15.37 15.48
CA VAL A 433 7.70 15.54 16.87
C VAL A 433 8.78 16.14 17.78
N MET A 434 10.06 15.76 17.58
CA MET A 434 11.18 16.28 18.36
C MET A 434 11.53 17.74 18.04
N LEU A 435 11.05 18.26 16.93
CA LEU A 435 11.23 19.66 16.54
C LEU A 435 10.05 20.53 16.97
N SER A 436 9.05 19.97 17.65
CA SER A 436 7.95 20.78 18.24
C SER A 436 8.48 21.65 19.37
N GLN A 437 7.87 22.83 19.56
CA GLN A 437 8.25 23.74 20.64
C GLN A 437 8.18 23.06 22.00
N GLU A 438 7.11 22.30 22.25
CA GLU A 438 6.92 21.56 23.49
C GLU A 438 8.04 20.56 23.75
N SER A 439 8.43 19.75 22.74
CA SER A 439 9.47 18.74 22.87
C SER A 439 10.84 19.36 23.16
N LEU A 440 11.20 20.42 22.41
CA LEU A 440 12.47 21.12 22.60
C LEU A 440 12.53 21.82 23.95
N GLN A 441 11.46 22.49 24.37
CA GLN A 441 11.37 23.13 25.69
C GLN A 441 11.48 22.12 26.82
N ARG A 442 10.73 21.03 26.73
CA ARG A 442 10.74 19.96 27.72
C ARG A 442 12.14 19.32 27.88
N LEU A 443 12.79 19.00 26.77
CA LEU A 443 14.14 18.45 26.79
C LEU A 443 15.12 19.45 27.39
N SER A 444 15.07 20.72 27.03
CA SER A 444 15.92 21.77 27.59
C SER A 444 15.79 21.88 29.11
N LEU A 445 14.57 21.84 29.62
CA LEU A 445 14.30 21.87 31.07
C LEU A 445 14.85 20.63 31.77
N MET A 446 14.70 19.44 31.16
CA MET A 446 15.21 18.20 31.74
C MET A 446 16.74 18.17 31.76
N LEU A 447 17.39 18.56 30.67
CA LEU A 447 18.85 18.68 30.61
C LEU A 447 19.38 19.63 31.67
N LEU A 448 18.79 20.80 31.78
CA LEU A 448 19.26 21.86 32.65
C LEU A 448 19.01 21.56 34.15
N PHE A 449 17.77 21.22 34.50
CA PHE A 449 17.35 21.17 35.90
C PHE A 449 17.26 19.76 36.51
N THR A 450 17.08 18.73 35.67
CA THR A 450 16.87 17.37 36.18
C THR A 450 18.11 16.48 36.02
N TRP A 451 18.74 16.55 34.84
CA TRP A 451 19.86 15.65 34.53
C TRP A 451 21.24 16.27 34.76
N GLY A 452 21.34 17.59 34.94
CA GLY A 452 22.61 18.29 35.23
C GLY A 452 23.53 18.41 34.02
N HIS A 453 22.95 18.56 32.81
CA HIS A 453 23.64 18.75 31.54
C HIS A 453 23.45 20.16 30.96
N PRO A 454 23.86 21.25 31.68
CA PRO A 454 23.57 22.61 31.24
C PRO A 454 24.28 22.99 29.93
N LYS A 455 25.46 22.47 29.67
CA LYS A 455 26.18 22.74 28.40
C LYS A 455 25.45 22.16 27.19
N GLU A 456 24.93 20.94 27.38
CA GLU A 456 24.21 20.19 26.36
C GLU A 456 22.80 20.74 26.11
N ALA A 457 22.24 21.47 27.09
CA ALA A 457 20.98 22.18 26.94
C ALA A 457 21.07 23.38 25.98
N ILE A 458 22.22 24.07 25.93
CA ILE A 458 22.42 25.29 25.12
C ILE A 458 22.04 25.05 23.65
N PRO A 459 22.62 24.11 22.90
CA PRO A 459 22.29 23.91 21.49
C PRO A 459 20.84 23.48 21.26
N VAL A 460 20.18 22.84 22.22
CA VAL A 460 18.75 22.47 22.11
C VAL A 460 17.87 23.72 22.26
N ILE A 461 18.24 24.62 23.19
CA ILE A 461 17.54 25.90 23.37
C ILE A 461 17.73 26.79 22.15
N GLU A 462 18.94 26.84 21.58
CA GLU A 462 19.24 27.59 20.36
C GLU A 462 18.43 27.07 19.15
N LEU A 463 18.31 25.74 19.00
CA LEU A 463 17.44 25.14 18.00
C LEU A 463 15.96 25.54 18.19
N MET A 464 15.50 25.56 19.44
CA MET A 464 14.15 26.00 19.77
C MET A 464 13.93 27.47 19.38
N MET A 465 14.90 28.35 19.66
CA MET A 465 14.84 29.76 19.28
C MET A 465 14.84 29.97 17.77
N GLU A 466 15.65 29.20 17.04
CA GLU A 466 15.71 29.24 15.57
C GLU A 466 14.35 28.91 14.96
N ARG A 467 13.71 27.87 15.45
CA ARG A 467 12.41 27.41 14.89
C ARG A 467 11.21 28.21 15.39
N TYR A 468 11.27 28.71 16.60
CA TYR A 468 10.20 29.44 17.27
C TYR A 468 10.72 30.78 17.80
N PRO A 469 11.01 31.72 16.89
CA PRO A 469 11.57 33.01 17.27
C PRO A 469 10.66 33.73 18.28
N GLN A 470 11.25 34.15 19.38
CA GLN A 470 10.63 35.00 20.38
C GLN A 470 11.35 36.32 20.39
N PRO A 471 10.67 37.43 20.82
CA PRO A 471 11.40 38.67 21.03
C PRO A 471 12.40 38.50 22.19
N GLY A 472 13.69 38.55 21.84
CA GLY A 472 14.81 38.43 22.78
C GLY A 472 15.18 37.01 23.22
N PRO A 473 16.32 36.86 23.90
CA PRO A 473 16.79 35.56 24.36
C PRO A 473 15.91 35.05 25.51
N PRO A 474 15.56 33.74 25.49
CA PRO A 474 14.78 33.22 26.61
C PRO A 474 15.64 33.15 27.87
N ARG A 475 15.00 33.42 29.02
CA ARG A 475 15.61 33.26 30.35
C ARG A 475 16.31 31.89 30.49
N LEU A 476 15.75 30.85 29.88
CA LEU A 476 16.27 29.50 29.92
C LEU A 476 17.68 29.39 29.33
N LEU A 477 18.01 30.14 28.27
CA LEU A 477 19.35 30.18 27.69
C LEU A 477 20.36 30.81 28.64
N ALA A 478 19.98 31.92 29.29
CA ALA A 478 20.82 32.59 30.26
C ALA A 478 21.12 31.69 31.48
N GLU A 479 20.12 30.95 31.98
CA GLU A 479 20.33 29.94 33.05
C GLU A 479 21.26 28.81 32.61
N ALA A 480 21.15 28.34 31.38
CA ALA A 480 22.02 27.30 30.87
C ALA A 480 23.50 27.76 30.80
N HIS A 481 23.75 28.99 30.34
CA HIS A 481 25.09 29.60 30.37
C HIS A 481 25.59 29.78 31.80
N ALA A 482 24.76 30.30 32.72
CA ALA A 482 25.15 30.46 34.13
C ALA A 482 25.49 29.11 34.78
N ALA A 483 24.68 28.10 34.56
CA ALA A 483 24.90 26.76 35.11
C ALA A 483 26.10 26.01 34.49
N SER A 484 26.45 26.36 33.24
CA SER A 484 27.64 25.83 32.54
C SER A 484 28.94 26.57 32.86
N SER A 485 28.90 27.53 33.82
CA SER A 485 30.03 28.38 34.23
C SER A 485 30.43 29.45 33.20
N ASP A 486 29.62 29.69 32.20
CA ASP A 486 29.79 30.84 31.30
C ASP A 486 29.06 32.06 31.89
N VAL A 487 29.70 32.67 32.91
CA VAL A 487 29.13 33.81 33.64
C VAL A 487 29.00 35.05 32.75
N ALA A 488 29.94 35.26 31.82
CA ALA A 488 29.93 36.41 30.94
C ALA A 488 28.75 36.33 29.92
N GLY A 489 28.58 35.17 29.32
CA GLY A 489 27.45 34.88 28.42
C GLY A 489 26.10 35.01 29.13
N ALA A 490 25.99 34.50 30.34
CA ALA A 490 24.80 34.61 31.15
C ALA A 490 24.44 36.06 31.49
N ILE A 491 25.44 36.90 31.88
CA ILE A 491 25.24 38.34 32.15
C ILE A 491 24.73 39.09 30.92
N ASP A 492 25.31 38.84 29.76
CA ASP A 492 24.86 39.44 28.49
C ASP A 492 23.42 39.06 28.16
N LEU A 493 23.10 37.75 28.24
CA LEU A 493 21.75 37.26 27.94
C LEU A 493 20.68 37.77 28.92
N TYR A 494 20.97 37.78 30.21
CA TYR A 494 20.06 38.35 31.19
C TYR A 494 19.86 39.85 31.02
N SER A 495 20.92 40.58 30.65
CA SER A 495 20.81 42.02 30.39
C SER A 495 19.88 42.28 29.20
N LYS A 496 20.07 41.55 28.11
CA LYS A 496 19.19 41.64 26.92
C LYS A 496 17.75 41.19 27.22
N TYR A 497 17.56 40.20 28.06
CA TYR A 497 16.23 39.77 28.52
C TYR A 497 15.51 40.89 29.27
N LEU A 498 16.21 41.56 30.20
CA LEU A 498 15.66 42.65 30.99
C LEU A 498 15.36 43.93 30.21
N GLU A 499 15.99 44.16 29.06
CA GLU A 499 15.64 45.24 28.15
C GLU A 499 14.19 45.10 27.66
N GLN A 500 13.73 43.87 27.50
CA GLN A 500 12.37 43.56 27.03
C GLN A 500 11.39 43.24 28.16
N ASN A 501 11.92 42.81 29.32
CA ASN A 501 11.16 42.41 30.50
C ASN A 501 11.65 43.16 31.74
N PRO A 502 11.56 44.53 31.76
CA PRO A 502 12.20 45.35 32.79
C PRO A 502 11.66 45.09 34.19
N ASP A 503 10.47 44.52 34.34
CA ASP A 503 9.82 44.32 35.64
C ASP A 503 10.11 42.93 36.24
N ASP A 504 10.90 42.05 35.59
CA ASP A 504 11.26 40.73 36.13
C ASP A 504 12.31 40.88 37.27
N ALA A 505 11.79 41.05 38.49
CA ALA A 505 12.63 41.19 39.70
C ALA A 505 13.51 39.96 39.97
N ASN A 506 13.07 38.75 39.61
CA ASN A 506 13.84 37.51 39.81
C ASN A 506 15.09 37.48 38.93
N VAL A 507 14.91 37.85 37.65
CA VAL A 507 16.04 37.90 36.72
C VAL A 507 16.99 39.04 37.09
N ARG A 508 16.49 40.18 37.56
CA ARG A 508 17.33 41.28 38.04
C ARG A 508 18.20 40.84 39.23
N SER A 509 17.60 40.20 40.20
CA SER A 509 18.35 39.65 41.38
C SER A 509 19.40 38.64 40.92
N ARG A 510 19.06 37.75 40.01
CA ARG A 510 19.96 36.77 39.47
C ARG A 510 21.16 37.38 38.74
N LEU A 511 20.90 38.43 37.94
CA LEU A 511 21.95 39.19 37.25
C LEU A 511 22.92 39.86 38.23
N GLU A 512 22.39 40.45 39.29
CA GLU A 512 23.22 41.05 40.36
C GLU A 512 24.11 40.03 41.08
N GLU A 513 23.58 38.83 41.36
CA GLU A 513 24.37 37.73 41.93
C GLU A 513 25.51 37.34 41.01
N LEU A 514 25.26 37.20 39.70
CA LEU A 514 26.29 36.80 38.74
C LEU A 514 27.38 37.86 38.56
N ARG A 515 27.02 39.14 38.67
CA ARG A 515 27.98 40.28 38.60
C ARG A 515 28.92 40.35 39.80
N LYS A 516 28.56 39.71 40.92
CA LYS A 516 29.41 39.63 42.14
C LYS A 516 30.39 38.47 42.15
N ARG A 517 30.18 37.53 41.22
CA ARG A 517 31.10 36.37 40.99
C ARG A 517 32.20 36.74 40.03
#